data_7c8d1fe0b557fec6c9d2a71d3fc8c329
#
_entry.id   7c8d1fe0b557fec6c9d2a71d3fc8c329
#
_cell.length_a   1.000
_cell.length_b   1.000
_cell.length_c   1.000
_cell.angle_alpha   90.00
_cell.angle_beta   90.00
_cell.angle_gamma   90.00
#
_symmetry.space_group_name_H-M   'P 1'
#
loop_
_entity.id
_entity.type
_entity.pdbx_description
1 polymer ?
#
loop_
_entity_poly.entity_id
_entity_poly.type
_entity_poly.pdbx_seq_one_letter_code
_entity_poly.pdbx_strand_id
1 'polypeptide(L)'
;MSDPDDALFNAINEALTRGCCYYCGDKAEGRIEGSCQGAYCPRCGISLVATSYFLPICEDRTCYHIQLRHADARNPRHIRTLARLTHRNYLQARDLIDESWPLIAQAFAPEILDAKKALDAAGIAYTITPPYPYDDDDEKRGDSP
;
A
#
# COMPACT_ATOMS: atom_id res chain seq x y z
N MET A 1 -11.55 34.75 18.16
CA MET A 1 -11.23 35.32 16.85
C MET A 1 -10.89 34.18 15.91
N SER A 2 -11.66 34.02 14.84
CA SER A 2 -11.33 33.03 13.81
C SER A 2 -10.19 33.59 12.96
N ASP A 3 -9.20 32.74 12.70
CA ASP A 3 -8.10 33.05 11.79
C ASP A 3 -8.69 33.30 10.37
N PRO A 4 -8.22 34.29 9.62
CA PRO A 4 -8.68 34.51 8.25
C PRO A 4 -8.49 33.28 7.33
N ASP A 5 -7.49 32.46 7.63
CA ASP A 5 -7.26 31.19 6.91
C ASP A 5 -8.37 30.16 7.17
N ASP A 6 -8.92 30.14 8.39
CA ASP A 6 -10.06 29.26 8.73
C ASP A 6 -11.34 29.67 7.98
N ALA A 7 -11.58 30.96 7.80
CA ALA A 7 -12.74 31.45 7.08
C ALA A 7 -12.68 31.08 5.60
N LEU A 8 -11.51 31.19 4.97
CA LEU A 8 -11.29 30.78 3.58
C LEU A 8 -11.47 29.28 3.41
N PHE A 9 -10.89 28.50 4.31
CA PHE A 9 -11.00 27.03 4.32
C PHE A 9 -12.47 26.59 4.42
N ASN A 10 -13.24 27.21 5.32
CA ASN A 10 -14.66 26.91 5.48
C ASN A 10 -15.47 27.29 4.24
N ALA A 11 -15.18 28.43 3.61
CA ALA A 11 -15.86 28.88 2.39
C ALA A 11 -15.59 27.92 1.22
N ILE A 12 -14.35 27.45 1.08
CA ILE A 12 -13.98 26.45 0.07
C ILE A 12 -14.71 25.13 0.31
N ASN A 13 -14.76 24.65 1.55
CA ASN A 13 -15.46 23.44 1.92
C ASN A 13 -16.97 23.53 1.67
N GLU A 14 -17.60 24.66 1.95
CA GLU A 14 -19.02 24.88 1.62
C GLU A 14 -19.28 24.77 0.12
N ALA A 15 -18.46 25.41 -0.71
CA ALA A 15 -18.57 25.32 -2.15
C ALA A 15 -18.40 23.88 -2.65
N LEU A 16 -17.42 23.14 -2.12
CA LEU A 16 -17.17 21.74 -2.46
C LEU A 16 -18.32 20.82 -2.01
N THR A 17 -18.96 21.11 -0.88
CA THR A 17 -20.16 20.39 -0.43
C THR A 17 -21.29 20.51 -1.43
N ARG A 18 -21.39 21.63 -2.13
CA ARG A 18 -22.33 21.86 -3.25
C ARG A 18 -21.82 21.27 -4.58
N GLY A 19 -20.60 20.77 -4.62
CA GLY A 19 -19.98 20.24 -5.83
C GLY A 19 -19.47 21.31 -6.79
N CYS A 20 -19.18 22.50 -6.31
CA CYS A 20 -18.79 23.67 -7.11
C CYS A 20 -17.42 24.20 -6.73
N CYS A 21 -16.75 24.84 -7.71
CA CYS A 21 -15.53 25.58 -7.46
C CYS A 21 -15.81 26.84 -6.67
N TYR A 22 -15.03 27.12 -5.65
CA TYR A 22 -15.13 28.34 -4.87
C TYR A 22 -14.86 29.62 -5.71
N TYR A 23 -13.93 29.52 -6.67
CA TYR A 23 -13.47 30.69 -7.43
C TYR A 23 -14.34 31.03 -8.65
N CYS A 24 -14.82 30.06 -9.39
CA CYS A 24 -15.60 30.30 -10.62
C CYS A 24 -17.03 29.77 -10.57
N GLY A 25 -17.41 29.01 -9.56
CA GLY A 25 -18.76 28.48 -9.41
C GLY A 25 -19.10 27.28 -10.31
N ASP A 26 -18.20 26.87 -11.18
CA ASP A 26 -18.38 25.68 -12.02
C ASP A 26 -18.25 24.39 -11.23
N LYS A 27 -18.71 23.29 -11.82
CA LYS A 27 -18.66 21.99 -11.19
C LYS A 27 -17.22 21.56 -10.91
N ALA A 28 -16.92 21.23 -9.64
CA ALA A 28 -15.66 20.68 -9.22
C ALA A 28 -15.67 19.14 -9.37
N GLU A 29 -14.51 18.56 -9.65
CA GLU A 29 -14.33 17.12 -9.80
C GLU A 29 -13.47 16.57 -8.67
N GLY A 30 -13.85 15.39 -8.15
CA GLY A 30 -13.00 14.63 -7.25
C GLY A 30 -11.85 14.00 -8.03
N ARG A 31 -10.64 14.05 -7.47
CA ARG A 31 -9.43 13.48 -8.11
C ARG A 31 -8.55 12.79 -7.10
N ILE A 32 -8.03 11.62 -7.47
CA ILE A 32 -7.04 10.89 -6.70
C ILE A 32 -5.82 10.70 -7.58
N GLU A 33 -4.67 11.22 -7.14
CA GLU A 33 -3.39 11.06 -7.81
C GLU A 33 -2.35 10.54 -6.80
N GLY A 34 -1.89 9.29 -7.00
CA GLY A 34 -0.96 8.67 -6.06
C GLY A 34 -1.54 8.61 -4.64
N SER A 35 -0.86 9.22 -3.70
CA SER A 35 -1.29 9.30 -2.29
C SER A 35 -2.08 10.56 -1.96
N CYS A 36 -2.44 11.37 -2.96
CA CYS A 36 -3.20 12.60 -2.77
C CYS A 36 -4.62 12.46 -3.30
N GLN A 37 -5.59 12.90 -2.53
CA GLN A 37 -6.97 13.03 -2.97
C GLN A 37 -7.46 14.45 -2.73
N GLY A 38 -8.38 14.93 -3.55
CA GLY A 38 -8.93 16.26 -3.40
C GLY A 38 -9.95 16.61 -4.46
N ALA A 39 -10.28 17.88 -4.53
CA ALA A 39 -11.17 18.43 -5.55
C ALA A 39 -10.38 19.30 -6.54
N TYR A 40 -10.77 19.23 -7.78
CA TYR A 40 -10.12 19.91 -8.89
C TYR A 40 -11.17 20.66 -9.72
N CYS A 41 -10.87 21.88 -10.12
CA CYS A 41 -11.71 22.64 -11.04
C CYS A 41 -11.11 22.58 -12.45
N PRO A 42 -11.77 21.91 -13.41
CA PRO A 42 -11.25 21.83 -14.78
C PRO A 42 -11.21 23.20 -15.49
N ARG A 43 -12.12 24.11 -15.13
CA ARG A 43 -12.14 25.47 -15.71
C ARG A 43 -10.99 26.34 -15.23
N CYS A 44 -10.74 26.36 -13.90
CA CYS A 44 -9.64 27.12 -13.31
C CYS A 44 -8.29 26.44 -13.46
N GLY A 45 -8.26 25.11 -13.67
CA GLY A 45 -7.05 24.32 -13.77
C GLY A 45 -6.30 24.16 -12.43
N ILE A 46 -6.99 24.31 -11.30
CA ILE A 46 -6.37 24.30 -9.97
C ILE A 46 -7.00 23.24 -9.07
N SER A 47 -6.19 22.74 -8.13
CA SER A 47 -6.68 21.91 -7.04
C SER A 47 -7.21 22.81 -5.93
N LEU A 48 -8.46 22.59 -5.54
CA LEU A 48 -9.14 23.37 -4.51
C LEU A 48 -8.79 22.90 -3.10
N VAL A 49 -8.78 21.59 -2.91
CA VAL A 49 -8.37 20.91 -1.67
C VAL A 49 -7.59 19.69 -2.04
N ALA A 50 -6.49 19.45 -1.35
CA ALA A 50 -5.72 18.23 -1.48
C ALA A 50 -5.39 17.67 -0.09
N THR A 51 -5.69 16.40 0.13
CA THR A 51 -5.40 15.68 1.36
C THR A 51 -4.66 14.40 1.02
N SER A 52 -3.86 13.91 1.97
CA SER A 52 -3.20 12.62 1.79
C SER A 52 -4.24 11.50 1.78
N TYR A 53 -4.17 10.65 0.77
CA TYR A 53 -4.96 9.44 0.67
C TYR A 53 -4.07 8.23 0.80
N PHE A 54 -4.39 7.37 1.75
CA PHE A 54 -3.70 6.11 1.92
C PHE A 54 -4.64 4.95 1.60
N LEU A 55 -4.15 3.99 0.85
CA LEU A 55 -4.86 2.75 0.64
C LEU A 55 -5.10 2.04 1.99
N PRO A 56 -6.21 1.29 2.15
CA PRO A 56 -6.45 0.54 3.38
C PRO A 56 -5.28 -0.33 3.82
N ILE A 57 -4.56 -0.92 2.87
CA ILE A 57 -3.36 -1.70 3.13
C ILE A 57 -2.24 -0.86 3.79
N CYS A 58 -2.13 0.42 3.45
CA CYS A 58 -1.13 1.33 4.05
C CYS A 58 -1.53 1.80 5.45
N GLU A 59 -2.81 1.81 5.77
CA GLU A 59 -3.34 2.20 7.08
C GLU A 59 -3.35 1.05 8.08
N ASP A 60 -3.24 -0.17 7.61
CA ASP A 60 -3.23 -1.36 8.45
C ASP A 60 -1.94 -1.41 9.29
N ARG A 61 -2.09 -1.33 10.59
CA ARG A 61 -0.99 -1.37 11.57
C ARG A 61 -0.77 -2.76 12.15
N THR A 62 -1.41 -3.78 11.59
CA THR A 62 -1.21 -5.16 11.99
C THR A 62 0.17 -5.63 11.54
N CYS A 63 0.92 -6.20 12.46
CA CYS A 63 2.20 -6.84 12.16
C CYS A 63 1.94 -8.29 11.72
N TYR A 64 2.22 -8.58 10.47
CA TYR A 64 2.06 -9.91 9.90
C TYR A 64 3.37 -10.68 9.92
N HIS A 65 3.27 -11.99 10.03
CA HIS A 65 4.40 -12.90 10.03
C HIS A 65 4.25 -13.90 8.89
N ILE A 66 5.31 -14.09 8.12
CA ILE A 66 5.36 -15.13 7.09
C ILE A 66 6.27 -16.25 7.59
N GLN A 67 5.71 -17.45 7.63
CA GLN A 67 6.46 -18.67 7.95
C GLN A 67 6.61 -19.53 6.70
N LEU A 68 7.80 -20.01 6.45
CA LEU A 68 8.08 -20.91 5.35
C LEU A 68 7.42 -22.27 5.60
N ARG A 69 6.71 -22.79 4.62
CA ARG A 69 6.11 -24.13 4.66
C ARG A 69 6.93 -25.14 3.90
N HIS A 70 7.24 -24.82 2.65
CA HIS A 70 8.01 -25.70 1.80
C HIS A 70 8.74 -24.90 0.73
N ALA A 71 10.02 -25.19 0.57
CA ALA A 71 10.85 -24.72 -0.53
C ALA A 71 11.84 -25.81 -0.93
N ASP A 72 12.29 -25.76 -2.19
CA ASP A 72 13.25 -26.73 -2.71
C ASP A 72 14.67 -26.18 -2.56
N ALA A 73 15.48 -26.84 -1.73
CA ALA A 73 16.87 -26.47 -1.50
C ALA A 73 17.76 -26.64 -2.75
N ARG A 74 17.28 -27.32 -3.77
CA ARG A 74 17.99 -27.52 -5.04
C ARG A 74 17.58 -26.49 -6.08
N ASN A 75 16.53 -25.71 -5.85
CA ASN A 75 16.05 -24.69 -6.76
C ASN A 75 16.74 -23.36 -6.48
N PRO A 76 17.63 -22.85 -7.39
CA PRO A 76 18.34 -21.60 -7.16
C PRO A 76 17.41 -20.40 -6.98
N ARG A 77 16.23 -20.43 -7.62
CA ARG A 77 15.24 -19.37 -7.53
C ARG A 77 14.64 -19.28 -6.13
N HIS A 78 14.34 -20.42 -5.50
CA HIS A 78 13.87 -20.49 -4.12
C HIS A 78 14.90 -19.93 -3.15
N ILE A 79 16.16 -20.37 -3.27
CA ILE A 79 17.27 -19.92 -2.42
C ILE A 79 17.50 -18.41 -2.58
N ARG A 80 17.50 -17.90 -3.82
CA ARG A 80 17.66 -16.48 -4.11
C ARG A 80 16.56 -15.64 -3.50
N THR A 81 15.30 -16.07 -3.64
CA THR A 81 14.13 -15.36 -3.08
C THR A 81 14.20 -15.31 -1.56
N LEU A 82 14.49 -16.43 -0.90
CA LEU A 82 14.63 -16.49 0.55
C LEU A 82 15.82 -15.66 1.05
N ALA A 83 16.95 -15.70 0.36
CA ALA A 83 18.12 -14.88 0.70
C ALA A 83 17.79 -13.39 0.67
N ARG A 84 17.06 -12.94 -0.36
CA ARG A 84 16.65 -11.55 -0.50
C ARG A 84 15.67 -11.13 0.60
N LEU A 85 14.64 -11.94 0.87
CA LEU A 85 13.62 -11.62 1.86
C LEU A 85 14.15 -11.61 3.29
N THR A 86 15.10 -12.49 3.60
CA THR A 86 15.67 -12.64 4.94
C THR A 86 16.95 -11.85 5.15
N HIS A 87 17.46 -11.19 4.11
CA HIS A 87 18.76 -10.49 4.12
C HIS A 87 19.91 -11.40 4.54
N ARG A 88 19.88 -12.65 4.09
CA ARG A 88 20.90 -13.67 4.39
C ARG A 88 21.64 -14.05 3.12
N ASN A 89 22.81 -14.67 3.28
CA ASN A 89 23.51 -15.25 2.15
C ASN A 89 22.85 -16.56 1.68
N TYR A 90 23.29 -17.11 0.56
CA TYR A 90 22.68 -18.30 -0.04
C TYR A 90 22.81 -19.54 0.84
N LEU A 91 23.91 -19.70 1.55
CA LEU A 91 24.09 -20.84 2.47
C LEU A 91 23.11 -20.75 3.64
N GLN A 92 22.97 -19.58 4.23
CA GLN A 92 22.03 -19.34 5.32
C GLN A 92 20.57 -19.50 4.86
N ALA A 93 20.24 -19.03 3.66
CA ALA A 93 18.91 -19.21 3.09
C ALA A 93 18.59 -20.69 2.85
N ARG A 94 19.58 -21.45 2.40
CA ARG A 94 19.44 -22.91 2.23
C ARG A 94 19.21 -23.62 3.55
N ASP A 95 19.90 -23.20 4.60
CA ASP A 95 19.73 -23.76 5.95
C ASP A 95 18.31 -23.52 6.50
N LEU A 96 17.67 -22.39 6.14
CA LEU A 96 16.28 -22.10 6.50
C LEU A 96 15.29 -23.14 5.99
N ILE A 97 15.56 -23.71 4.82
CA ILE A 97 14.66 -24.70 4.21
C ILE A 97 14.60 -25.97 5.05
N ASP A 98 15.67 -26.28 5.75
CA ASP A 98 15.77 -27.46 6.63
C ASP A 98 15.15 -27.22 8.01
N GLU A 99 14.83 -25.98 8.37
CA GLU A 99 14.16 -25.66 9.63
C GLU A 99 12.66 -25.95 9.55
N SER A 100 12.06 -26.27 10.69
CA SER A 100 10.61 -26.45 10.79
C SER A 100 9.93 -25.08 10.93
N TRP A 101 9.25 -24.63 9.87
CA TRP A 101 8.43 -23.43 9.86
C TRP A 101 9.19 -22.15 10.26
N PRO A 102 10.34 -21.85 9.65
CA PRO A 102 11.09 -20.68 10.02
C PRO A 102 10.34 -19.40 9.66
N LEU A 103 10.51 -18.38 10.50
CA LEU A 103 10.02 -17.03 10.21
C LEU A 103 10.89 -16.42 9.12
N ILE A 104 10.29 -16.04 7.99
CA ILE A 104 11.03 -15.46 6.86
C ILE A 104 10.73 -13.97 6.63
N ALA A 105 9.62 -13.46 7.17
CA ALA A 105 9.30 -12.04 7.13
C ALA A 105 8.39 -11.67 8.29
N GLN A 106 8.56 -10.44 8.77
CA GLN A 106 7.72 -9.84 9.80
C GLN A 106 7.63 -8.34 9.50
N ALA A 107 6.45 -7.88 9.12
CA ALA A 107 6.27 -6.50 8.70
C ALA A 107 4.80 -6.10 8.67
N PHE A 108 4.54 -4.84 8.37
CA PHE A 108 3.20 -4.35 8.08
C PHE A 108 2.71 -4.78 6.70
N ALA A 109 1.41 -4.63 6.47
CA ALA A 109 0.74 -5.14 5.29
C ALA A 109 1.40 -4.81 3.93
N PRO A 110 1.87 -3.57 3.63
CA PRO A 110 2.48 -3.28 2.32
C PRO A 110 3.75 -4.08 2.05
N GLU A 111 4.62 -4.20 3.05
CA GLU A 111 5.87 -4.96 2.92
C GLU A 111 5.62 -6.46 2.82
N ILE A 112 4.60 -6.95 3.52
CA ILE A 112 4.15 -8.35 3.42
C ILE A 112 3.60 -8.66 2.03
N LEU A 113 2.90 -7.70 1.40
CA LEU A 113 2.43 -7.88 0.04
C LEU A 113 3.58 -8.06 -0.95
N ASP A 114 4.65 -7.28 -0.83
CA ASP A 114 5.84 -7.42 -1.65
C ASP A 114 6.51 -8.78 -1.46
N ALA A 115 6.62 -9.23 -0.22
CA ALA A 115 7.17 -10.56 0.10
C ALA A 115 6.28 -11.67 -0.46
N LYS A 116 4.96 -11.54 -0.32
CA LYS A 116 3.96 -12.47 -0.87
C LYS A 116 4.11 -12.62 -2.39
N LYS A 117 4.20 -11.50 -3.11
CA LYS A 117 4.40 -11.49 -4.56
C LYS A 117 5.68 -12.24 -4.97
N ALA A 118 6.77 -12.00 -4.26
CA ALA A 118 8.04 -12.67 -4.51
C ALA A 118 7.97 -14.18 -4.27
N LEU A 119 7.32 -14.60 -3.19
CA LEU A 119 7.14 -16.01 -2.85
C LEU A 119 6.23 -16.73 -3.85
N ASP A 120 5.11 -16.10 -4.24
CA ASP A 120 4.19 -16.66 -5.23
C ASP A 120 4.86 -16.80 -6.60
N ALA A 121 5.64 -15.80 -7.01
CA ALA A 121 6.38 -15.83 -8.29
C ALA A 121 7.45 -16.93 -8.32
N ALA A 122 8.04 -17.27 -7.17
CA ALA A 122 9.02 -18.34 -7.05
C ALA A 122 8.40 -19.73 -6.85
N GLY A 123 7.09 -19.80 -6.55
CA GLY A 123 6.40 -21.06 -6.27
C GLY A 123 6.74 -21.65 -4.89
N ILE A 124 7.03 -20.82 -3.92
CA ILE A 124 7.35 -21.22 -2.55
C ILE A 124 6.07 -21.26 -1.71
N ALA A 125 5.87 -22.34 -0.95
CA ALA A 125 4.75 -22.46 -0.04
C ALA A 125 5.05 -21.78 1.30
N TYR A 126 4.09 -20.98 1.78
CA TYR A 126 4.21 -20.20 3.02
C TYR A 126 2.86 -20.04 3.71
N THR A 127 2.89 -19.56 4.95
CA THR A 127 1.67 -19.16 5.69
C THR A 127 1.87 -17.78 6.29
N ILE A 128 0.83 -16.94 6.22
CA ILE A 128 0.82 -15.62 6.82
C ILE A 128 -0.10 -15.64 8.05
N THR A 129 0.38 -15.13 9.18
CA THR A 129 -0.35 -15.02 10.44
C THR A 129 -0.27 -13.61 10.99
N PRO A 130 -1.35 -12.98 11.45
CA PRO A 130 -2.75 -13.38 11.33
C PRO A 130 -3.23 -13.46 9.87
N PRO A 131 -4.47 -13.91 9.59
CA PRO A 131 -4.98 -14.01 8.23
C PRO A 131 -4.81 -12.71 7.45
N TYR A 132 -4.22 -12.80 6.26
CA TYR A 132 -3.87 -11.64 5.42
C TYR A 132 -5.00 -11.39 4.40
N PRO A 133 -5.73 -10.26 4.50
CA PRO A 133 -6.93 -10.03 3.69
C PRO A 133 -6.66 -9.37 2.33
N TYR A 134 -5.41 -9.05 2.02
CA TYR A 134 -5.07 -8.30 0.81
C TYR A 134 -4.57 -9.23 -0.30
N ASP A 135 -4.77 -8.81 -1.55
CA ASP A 135 -4.26 -9.49 -2.74
C ASP A 135 -3.41 -8.52 -3.59
N ASP A 136 -2.88 -9.03 -4.71
CA ASP A 136 -1.99 -8.27 -5.58
C ASP A 136 -2.66 -7.04 -6.22
N ASP A 137 -4.00 -7.00 -6.25
CA ASP A 137 -4.76 -5.89 -6.81
C ASP A 137 -5.01 -4.77 -5.81
N ASP A 138 -4.84 -5.01 -4.51
CA ASP A 138 -5.09 -3.99 -3.48
C ASP A 138 -4.08 -2.83 -3.54
N GLU A 139 -2.90 -3.05 -4.08
CA GLU A 139 -1.91 -1.99 -4.33
C GLU A 139 -2.33 -1.04 -5.46
N LYS A 140 -3.14 -1.52 -6.40
CA LYS A 140 -3.50 -0.79 -7.62
C LYS A 140 -4.79 0.00 -7.50
N ARG A 141 -5.57 -0.21 -6.46
CA ARG A 141 -6.89 0.43 -6.30
C ARG A 141 -6.83 1.95 -6.11
N GLY A 142 -5.65 2.49 -5.84
CA GLY A 142 -5.42 3.94 -5.76
C GLY A 142 -5.19 4.62 -7.11
N ASP A 143 -4.95 3.88 -8.18
CA ASP A 143 -4.63 4.41 -9.50
C ASP A 143 -5.80 4.35 -10.49
N SER A 144 -7.00 4.06 -10.04
CA SER A 144 -8.18 4.08 -10.92
C SER A 144 -8.61 5.51 -11.20
N PRO A 145 -8.75 5.89 -12.45
CA PRO A 145 -9.34 7.18 -12.81
C PRO A 145 -10.81 7.27 -12.42
#